data_7eca75844ab329856a354e14dd1bcaae
#
_entry.id   7eca75844ab329856a354e14dd1bcaae
#
_cell.length_a   1.000
_cell.length_b   1.000
_cell.length_c   1.000
_cell.angle_alpha   90.00
_cell.angle_beta   90.00
_cell.angle_gamma   90.00
#
_symmetry.space_group_name_H-M   'P 1'
#
loop_
_entity.id
_entity.type
_entity.pdbx_description
1 polymer ?
#
loop_
_entity_poly.entity_id
_entity_poly.type
_entity_poly.pdbx_seq_one_letter_code
_entity_poly.pdbx_strand_id
1 'polypeptide(L)'
;MDGLWIYNLQITKNMNKKELSQFKQFSQVDEGDLLFGKSQSGGEYGFFPASLLGNEGYAAVRFNLEESSPVGERCGNLEYVRQLPSLLGLGCYLVGDDHSRRKLDPNNHYKLATGEAAKLDGTMGQYQWGVRTPFYLALWLEGKYLYEAASLKPIPGRECYRIPIFSTGAGSAGIIDRVNDVLCSVISTDERYRGGIGAALTEGNASADNLSMLGYAATQKGTATFEALGRKRGEGWGAGWYWINTVVMILFDIILGTRNSQAPFNASKDANGLYQGGLGYGVSSMPGWDTYNGYYPVVPYSAGVELGDALGVGSYAVKKSDGTVVYNAPIPCFFGLKNSIGHLWQGRNRIVAVINADNSYSFYVAKSSLTEWKYSDTANMIKVGTINPSIVSSWNYIKRINFQGLAGMPAEDGATSSTHRCDGCYFETASSGVRSPLGGGNANFGALVGLACFRGDCAPSNSYAHLSSPLCECVGDFDPIPRVYTV
;
A
#
# COMPACT_ATOMS: atom_id res chain seq x y z
N MET A 1 10.32 -9.58 -31.96
CA MET A 1 11.58 -9.01 -31.42
C MET A 1 11.91 -7.80 -32.27
N ASP A 2 11.36 -6.64 -31.93
CA ASP A 2 11.66 -5.41 -32.63
C ASP A 2 12.93 -4.83 -32.00
N GLY A 3 13.91 -4.51 -32.90
CA GLY A 3 15.32 -4.32 -32.63
C GLY A 3 15.71 -3.48 -31.44
N LEU A 4 16.53 -4.04 -30.61
CA LEU A 4 17.28 -3.36 -29.55
C LEU A 4 18.48 -2.66 -30.19
N TRP A 5 18.66 -1.37 -29.91
CA TRP A 5 19.77 -0.57 -30.45
C TRP A 5 20.67 -0.10 -29.31
N ILE A 6 21.97 -0.30 -29.44
CA ILE A 6 22.98 0.05 -28.41
C ILE A 6 23.86 1.17 -28.90
N TYR A 7 24.18 2.12 -28.03
CA TYR A 7 25.02 3.26 -28.33
C TYR A 7 26.02 3.59 -27.24
N ASN A 8 27.27 3.69 -27.63
CA ASN A 8 28.35 4.20 -26.78
C ASN A 8 28.45 5.72 -27.02
N LEU A 9 27.88 6.56 -26.13
CA LEU A 9 27.67 7.98 -26.42
C LEU A 9 28.17 8.94 -25.36
N GLN A 10 28.92 9.91 -25.81
CA GLN A 10 28.89 11.26 -25.21
C GLN A 10 27.58 11.95 -25.62
N ILE A 11 26.76 12.25 -24.60
CA ILE A 11 25.39 12.73 -24.78
C ILE A 11 25.32 14.09 -25.39
N THR A 12 24.66 14.23 -26.54
CA THR A 12 24.13 15.50 -27.05
C THR A 12 22.60 15.50 -26.95
N LYS A 13 22.09 16.55 -26.39
CA LYS A 13 20.71 16.70 -25.85
C LYS A 13 19.56 16.75 -26.89
N ASN A 14 19.75 16.56 -28.21
CA ASN A 14 18.69 16.70 -29.22
C ASN A 14 18.93 15.79 -30.43
N MET A 15 18.55 14.53 -30.36
CA MET A 15 18.56 13.65 -31.54
C MET A 15 17.15 13.53 -32.15
N ASN A 16 17.08 13.62 -33.49
CA ASN A 16 15.84 13.46 -34.23
C ASN A 16 15.66 12.02 -34.78
N LYS A 17 14.47 11.69 -35.28
CA LYS A 17 14.12 10.34 -35.76
C LYS A 17 15.03 9.81 -36.89
N LYS A 18 15.66 10.70 -37.66
CA LYS A 18 16.51 10.36 -38.82
C LYS A 18 17.91 9.91 -38.36
N GLU A 19 18.37 10.40 -37.22
CA GLU A 19 19.66 10.03 -36.63
C GLU A 19 19.60 8.65 -35.98
N LEU A 20 18.44 8.22 -35.46
CA LEU A 20 18.24 6.89 -34.90
C LEU A 20 18.39 5.74 -35.90
N SER A 21 18.19 5.99 -37.20
CA SER A 21 18.35 4.98 -38.27
C SER A 21 19.80 4.63 -38.58
N GLN A 22 20.78 5.36 -38.04
CA GLN A 22 22.21 5.18 -38.25
C GLN A 22 22.89 4.30 -37.18
N PHE A 23 22.17 3.85 -36.16
CA PHE A 23 22.75 3.00 -35.12
C PHE A 23 23.08 1.59 -35.62
N LYS A 24 24.29 1.13 -35.31
CA LYS A 24 24.70 -0.25 -35.59
C LYS A 24 24.06 -1.21 -34.63
N GLN A 25 23.66 -2.38 -35.10
CA GLN A 25 23.24 -3.50 -34.27
C GLN A 25 24.52 -4.13 -33.68
N PHE A 26 24.57 -4.26 -32.36
CA PHE A 26 25.69 -4.88 -31.66
C PHE A 26 25.34 -6.33 -31.32
N SER A 27 26.34 -7.21 -31.39
CA SER A 27 26.20 -8.61 -31.02
C SER A 27 26.40 -8.89 -29.54
N GLN A 28 26.91 -7.90 -28.80
CA GLN A 28 27.19 -8.00 -27.36
C GLN A 28 26.91 -6.66 -26.69
N VAL A 29 26.38 -6.71 -25.47
CA VAL A 29 26.02 -5.56 -24.63
C VAL A 29 26.84 -5.64 -23.36
N ASP A 30 27.58 -4.58 -23.03
CA ASP A 30 28.37 -4.51 -21.82
C ASP A 30 27.59 -3.85 -20.68
N GLU A 31 27.97 -4.14 -19.42
CA GLU A 31 27.24 -3.75 -18.21
C GLU A 31 27.05 -2.23 -18.05
N GLY A 32 27.94 -1.44 -18.62
CA GLY A 32 27.92 0.04 -18.61
C GLY A 32 27.13 0.68 -19.74
N ASP A 33 26.60 -0.10 -20.69
CA ASP A 33 25.92 0.42 -21.85
C ASP A 33 24.51 0.95 -21.51
N LEU A 34 24.06 1.97 -22.23
CA LEU A 34 22.69 2.44 -22.21
C LEU A 34 21.93 1.87 -23.40
N LEU A 35 20.84 1.20 -23.13
CA LEU A 35 19.96 0.66 -24.15
C LEU A 35 18.81 1.61 -24.42
N PHE A 36 18.52 1.85 -25.71
CA PHE A 36 17.38 2.61 -26.14
C PHE A 36 16.26 1.66 -26.59
N GLY A 37 15.12 1.75 -25.96
CA GLY A 37 14.00 0.87 -26.24
C GLY A 37 12.66 1.55 -26.10
N LYS A 38 11.63 0.90 -26.67
CA LYS A 38 10.23 1.29 -26.52
C LYS A 38 9.61 0.46 -25.40
N SER A 39 8.97 1.13 -24.44
CA SER A 39 8.17 0.44 -23.42
C SER A 39 7.03 -0.35 -24.09
N GLN A 40 6.88 -1.63 -23.77
CA GLN A 40 5.80 -2.47 -24.30
C GLN A 40 4.39 -1.99 -23.91
N SER A 41 4.29 -1.24 -22.82
CA SER A 41 3.01 -0.84 -22.22
C SER A 41 2.54 0.59 -22.47
N GLY A 42 3.37 1.45 -23.07
CA GLY A 42 3.00 2.88 -23.18
C GLY A 42 3.48 3.62 -24.43
N GLY A 43 4.26 2.99 -25.27
CA GLY A 43 4.76 3.64 -26.50
C GLY A 43 5.85 4.69 -26.30
N GLU A 44 6.31 4.90 -25.07
CA GLU A 44 7.40 5.83 -24.77
C GLU A 44 8.77 5.20 -25.07
N TYR A 45 9.68 5.99 -25.63
CA TYR A 45 11.06 5.61 -25.86
C TYR A 45 11.95 6.19 -24.75
N GLY A 46 12.89 5.39 -24.26
CA GLY A 46 13.81 5.81 -23.21
C GLY A 46 15.13 5.05 -23.25
N PHE A 47 16.12 5.56 -22.52
CA PHE A 47 17.39 4.87 -22.30
C PHE A 47 17.32 4.08 -21.00
N PHE A 48 17.76 2.83 -21.06
CA PHE A 48 17.83 1.93 -19.93
C PHE A 48 19.26 1.41 -19.78
N PRO A 49 19.84 1.38 -18.58
CA PRO A 49 21.14 0.75 -18.36
C PRO A 49 21.13 -0.72 -18.79
N ALA A 50 22.18 -1.14 -19.49
CA ALA A 50 22.35 -2.54 -19.91
C ALA A 50 22.45 -3.50 -18.74
N SER A 51 22.95 -3.04 -17.61
CA SER A 51 22.97 -3.77 -16.33
C SER A 51 21.59 -4.28 -15.89
N LEU A 52 20.51 -3.66 -16.36
CA LEU A 52 19.13 -4.15 -16.12
C LEU A 52 18.79 -5.40 -16.92
N LEU A 53 19.59 -5.75 -17.93
CA LEU A 53 19.41 -6.97 -18.73
C LEU A 53 20.28 -8.13 -18.24
N GLY A 54 21.24 -7.89 -17.33
CA GLY A 54 22.11 -8.91 -16.74
C GLY A 54 21.37 -9.89 -15.83
N ASN A 55 21.97 -11.03 -15.54
CA ASN A 55 21.40 -12.09 -14.69
C ASN A 55 21.20 -11.65 -13.21
N GLU A 56 21.75 -10.52 -12.78
CA GLU A 56 21.62 -9.96 -11.43
C GLU A 56 20.64 -8.78 -11.35
N GLY A 57 19.67 -8.73 -12.24
CA GLY A 57 18.70 -7.65 -12.33
C GLY A 57 17.59 -7.72 -11.27
N TYR A 58 17.92 -7.59 -9.99
CA TYR A 58 16.92 -7.44 -8.93
C TYR A 58 17.33 -6.37 -7.90
N ALA A 59 16.34 -5.67 -7.38
CA ALA A 59 16.46 -4.81 -6.21
C ALA A 59 16.28 -5.64 -4.96
N ALA A 60 17.12 -5.45 -3.94
CA ALA A 60 16.94 -6.16 -2.68
C ALA A 60 17.37 -5.31 -1.47
N VAL A 61 16.85 -5.71 -0.32
CA VAL A 61 17.32 -5.32 1.00
C VAL A 61 17.47 -6.57 1.84
N ARG A 62 18.48 -6.61 2.72
CA ARG A 62 18.64 -7.67 3.71
C ARG A 62 18.66 -7.11 5.12
N PHE A 63 18.07 -7.87 6.03
CA PHE A 63 17.98 -7.52 7.45
C PHE A 63 18.64 -8.61 8.28
N ASN A 64 19.55 -8.20 9.17
CA ASN A 64 20.14 -9.10 10.15
C ASN A 64 19.10 -9.43 11.23
N LEU A 65 18.67 -10.68 11.32
CA LEU A 65 17.65 -11.12 12.26
C LEU A 65 18.14 -11.26 13.71
N GLU A 66 19.46 -11.25 13.93
CA GLU A 66 20.07 -11.25 15.26
C GLU A 66 20.18 -9.84 15.84
N GLU A 67 20.00 -8.81 15.03
CA GLU A 67 20.05 -7.41 15.43
C GLU A 67 18.63 -6.83 15.58
N SER A 68 18.49 -5.89 16.51
CA SER A 68 17.22 -5.20 16.73
C SER A 68 17.00 -3.99 15.81
N SER A 69 18.00 -3.59 15.02
CA SER A 69 17.90 -2.45 14.12
C SER A 69 16.80 -2.64 13.07
N PRO A 70 15.94 -1.65 12.84
CA PRO A 70 14.99 -1.66 11.74
C PRO A 70 15.65 -1.35 10.39
N VAL A 71 16.91 -0.90 10.38
CA VAL A 71 17.62 -0.51 9.16
C VAL A 71 18.20 -1.74 8.48
N GLY A 72 17.90 -1.89 7.19
CA GLY A 72 18.42 -2.95 6.34
C GLY A 72 19.58 -2.48 5.47
N GLU A 73 20.31 -3.42 4.94
CA GLU A 73 21.35 -3.19 3.95
C GLU A 73 20.80 -3.45 2.54
N ARG A 74 20.79 -2.42 1.67
CA ARG A 74 20.43 -2.61 0.28
C ARG A 74 21.48 -3.45 -0.43
N CYS A 75 21.02 -4.40 -1.22
CA CYS A 75 21.86 -5.34 -1.95
C CYS A 75 21.24 -5.68 -3.31
N GLY A 76 21.84 -6.62 -4.02
CA GLY A 76 21.51 -6.85 -5.42
C GLY A 76 22.08 -5.71 -6.28
N ASN A 77 21.35 -5.31 -7.32
CA ASN A 77 21.75 -4.18 -8.16
C ASN A 77 21.20 -2.87 -7.59
N LEU A 78 22.09 -2.01 -7.05
CA LEU A 78 21.67 -0.74 -6.42
C LEU A 78 21.04 0.24 -7.42
N GLU A 79 21.45 0.23 -8.68
CA GLU A 79 20.80 1.04 -9.71
C GLU A 79 19.38 0.55 -9.99
N TYR A 80 19.17 -0.78 -9.94
CA TYR A 80 17.84 -1.36 -10.03
C TYR A 80 16.94 -0.90 -8.86
N VAL A 81 17.49 -0.80 -7.63
CA VAL A 81 16.74 -0.24 -6.48
C VAL A 81 16.29 1.19 -6.76
N ARG A 82 17.18 2.05 -7.30
CA ARG A 82 16.84 3.45 -7.63
C ARG A 82 15.76 3.56 -8.71
N GLN A 83 15.82 2.68 -9.68
CA GLN A 83 14.89 2.69 -10.84
C GLN A 83 13.61 1.90 -10.58
N LEU A 84 13.53 1.11 -9.51
CA LEU A 84 12.41 0.22 -9.23
C LEU A 84 11.05 0.92 -9.31
N PRO A 85 10.84 2.13 -8.74
CA PRO A 85 9.57 2.84 -8.87
C PRO A 85 9.18 3.09 -10.33
N SER A 86 10.13 3.52 -11.16
CA SER A 86 9.92 3.78 -12.59
C SER A 86 9.68 2.49 -13.38
N LEU A 87 10.47 1.44 -13.13
CA LEU A 87 10.35 0.14 -13.79
C LEU A 87 8.98 -0.51 -13.55
N LEU A 88 8.48 -0.43 -12.32
CA LEU A 88 7.15 -0.91 -11.94
C LEU A 88 6.04 0.05 -12.40
N GLY A 89 6.39 1.29 -12.75
CA GLY A 89 5.43 2.35 -13.02
C GLY A 89 4.64 2.74 -11.76
N LEU A 90 5.27 2.72 -10.58
CA LEU A 90 4.64 3.16 -9.34
C LEU A 90 4.06 4.56 -9.48
N GLY A 91 2.87 4.75 -8.93
CA GLY A 91 2.20 6.04 -8.88
C GLY A 91 0.71 5.95 -9.14
N CYS A 92 0.08 7.09 -9.42
CA CYS A 92 -1.36 7.18 -9.54
C CYS A 92 -1.86 7.10 -10.97
N TYR A 93 -3.05 6.52 -11.09
CA TYR A 93 -3.75 6.25 -12.34
C TYR A 93 -5.24 6.55 -12.21
N LEU A 94 -5.89 6.82 -13.33
CA LEU A 94 -7.32 6.64 -13.48
C LEU A 94 -7.57 5.26 -14.09
N VAL A 95 -8.24 4.39 -13.34
CA VAL A 95 -8.50 3.00 -13.72
C VAL A 95 -9.98 2.81 -14.04
N GLY A 96 -10.29 2.43 -15.27
CA GLY A 96 -11.65 2.11 -15.73
C GLY A 96 -12.13 0.77 -15.17
N ASP A 97 -13.43 0.54 -15.17
CA ASP A 97 -14.02 -0.75 -14.75
C ASP A 97 -13.61 -1.90 -15.70
N ASP A 98 -13.16 -1.57 -16.91
CA ASP A 98 -12.56 -2.46 -17.91
C ASP A 98 -11.04 -2.68 -17.71
N HIS A 99 -10.49 -2.25 -16.59
CA HIS A 99 -9.05 -2.28 -16.26
C HIS A 99 -8.15 -1.38 -17.12
N SER A 100 -8.71 -0.56 -18.00
CA SER A 100 -7.93 0.45 -18.72
C SER A 100 -7.27 1.43 -17.74
N ARG A 101 -6.02 1.81 -18.03
CA ARG A 101 -5.22 2.64 -17.10
C ARG A 101 -4.69 3.87 -17.81
N ARG A 102 -4.97 5.04 -17.25
CA ARG A 102 -4.39 6.32 -17.68
C ARG A 102 -3.51 6.86 -16.57
N LYS A 103 -2.20 6.93 -16.81
CA LYS A 103 -1.23 7.47 -15.85
C LYS A 103 -1.50 8.94 -15.61
N LEU A 104 -1.52 9.36 -14.36
CA LEU A 104 -1.55 10.76 -13.98
C LEU A 104 -0.17 11.38 -14.06
N ASP A 105 -0.13 12.70 -14.25
CA ASP A 105 1.11 13.47 -14.16
C ASP A 105 1.66 13.36 -12.73
N PRO A 106 2.91 12.90 -12.54
CA PRO A 106 3.47 12.67 -11.22
C PRO A 106 3.60 13.95 -10.37
N ASN A 107 3.52 15.12 -10.97
CA ASN A 107 3.58 16.40 -10.25
C ASN A 107 2.22 17.08 -10.10
N ASN A 108 1.19 16.59 -10.81
CA ASN A 108 -0.15 17.20 -10.77
C ASN A 108 -1.23 16.21 -11.19
N HIS A 109 -1.87 15.55 -10.24
CA HIS A 109 -2.89 14.55 -10.51
C HIS A 109 -4.18 15.08 -11.18
N TYR A 110 -4.35 16.40 -11.31
CA TYR A 110 -5.41 16.98 -12.15
C TYR A 110 -5.04 17.03 -13.64
N LYS A 111 -3.92 16.39 -14.01
CA LYS A 111 -3.51 16.15 -15.39
C LYS A 111 -3.16 14.67 -15.61
N LEU A 112 -3.36 14.21 -16.83
CA LEU A 112 -2.77 12.97 -17.31
C LEU A 112 -1.28 13.19 -17.63
N ALA A 113 -0.50 12.14 -17.66
CA ALA A 113 0.91 12.18 -18.08
C ALA A 113 1.09 12.70 -19.54
N THR A 114 0.03 12.65 -20.32
CA THR A 114 -0.04 13.24 -21.68
C THR A 114 -0.24 14.76 -21.67
N GLY A 115 -0.51 15.38 -20.51
CA GLY A 115 -0.76 16.81 -20.35
C GLY A 115 -2.25 17.21 -20.36
N GLU A 116 -3.14 16.32 -20.76
CA GLU A 116 -4.59 16.56 -20.76
C GLU A 116 -5.14 16.70 -19.34
N ALA A 117 -6.24 17.46 -19.18
CA ALA A 117 -6.91 17.59 -17.89
C ALA A 117 -7.46 16.24 -17.42
N ALA A 118 -7.23 15.91 -16.16
CA ALA A 118 -7.77 14.73 -15.49
C ALA A 118 -8.87 15.12 -14.49
N LYS A 119 -9.93 14.32 -14.43
CA LYS A 119 -10.99 14.44 -13.43
C LYS A 119 -10.90 13.26 -12.47
N LEU A 120 -10.81 13.56 -11.18
CA LEU A 120 -10.68 12.56 -10.12
C LEU A 120 -12.03 12.18 -9.50
N ASP A 121 -13.13 12.61 -10.10
CA ASP A 121 -14.52 12.48 -9.63
C ASP A 121 -15.19 11.15 -10.05
N GLY A 122 -14.44 10.25 -10.68
CA GLY A 122 -14.92 8.97 -11.17
C GLY A 122 -15.38 8.96 -12.61
N THR A 123 -15.60 10.13 -13.25
CA THR A 123 -16.06 10.21 -14.66
C THR A 123 -14.98 9.75 -15.65
N MET A 124 -13.74 9.75 -15.25
CA MET A 124 -12.61 9.28 -16.04
C MET A 124 -11.97 7.98 -15.50
N GLY A 125 -12.60 7.29 -14.56
CA GLY A 125 -12.10 6.10 -13.89
C GLY A 125 -11.82 6.35 -12.41
N GLN A 126 -11.41 5.31 -11.69
CA GLN A 126 -11.14 5.32 -10.27
C GLN A 126 -9.73 5.91 -10.00
N TYR A 127 -9.60 6.79 -9.01
CA TYR A 127 -8.33 7.36 -8.60
C TYR A 127 -7.55 6.34 -7.78
N GLN A 128 -6.65 5.62 -8.43
CA GLN A 128 -5.92 4.48 -7.88
C GLN A 128 -4.42 4.71 -7.87
N TRP A 129 -3.75 4.20 -6.85
CA TRP A 129 -2.31 4.00 -6.82
C TRP A 129 -1.97 2.55 -7.17
N GLY A 130 -0.89 2.31 -7.90
CA GLY A 130 -0.50 0.94 -8.22
C GLY A 130 0.70 0.82 -9.13
N VAL A 131 0.80 -0.35 -9.77
CA VAL A 131 1.83 -0.71 -10.74
C VAL A 131 1.22 -0.96 -12.11
N ARG A 132 2.01 -0.77 -13.17
CA ARG A 132 1.60 -1.10 -14.55
C ARG A 132 2.36 -2.28 -15.16
N THR A 133 3.35 -2.79 -14.45
CA THR A 133 4.21 -3.88 -14.93
C THR A 133 4.12 -5.04 -13.94
N PRO A 134 3.80 -6.26 -14.39
CA PRO A 134 3.93 -7.44 -13.53
C PRO A 134 5.38 -7.64 -13.12
N PHE A 135 5.60 -8.15 -11.92
CA PHE A 135 6.95 -8.35 -11.41
C PHE A 135 7.00 -9.55 -10.46
N TYR A 136 8.17 -9.84 -9.93
CA TYR A 136 8.40 -10.96 -9.04
C TYR A 136 8.96 -10.47 -7.71
N LEU A 137 8.45 -11.06 -6.62
CA LEU A 137 8.99 -10.91 -5.28
C LEU A 137 9.58 -12.23 -4.82
N ALA A 138 10.77 -12.20 -4.26
CA ALA A 138 11.39 -13.34 -3.59
C ALA A 138 11.81 -12.95 -2.18
N LEU A 139 11.58 -13.88 -1.25
CA LEU A 139 11.97 -13.74 0.15
C LEU A 139 12.69 -15.01 0.57
N TRP A 140 13.91 -14.88 1.10
CA TRP A 140 14.69 -16.04 1.55
C TRP A 140 15.57 -15.73 2.73
N LEU A 141 15.91 -16.78 3.48
CA LEU A 141 16.87 -16.74 4.56
C LEU A 141 18.22 -17.22 4.06
N GLU A 142 19.29 -16.51 4.42
CA GLU A 142 20.65 -16.94 4.16
C GLU A 142 21.51 -16.58 5.39
N GLY A 143 21.90 -17.61 6.12
CA GLY A 143 22.51 -17.44 7.45
C GLY A 143 21.57 -16.67 8.39
N LYS A 144 22.05 -15.56 8.93
CA LYS A 144 21.26 -14.68 9.82
C LYS A 144 20.45 -13.59 9.10
N TYR A 145 20.50 -13.54 7.78
CA TYR A 145 19.87 -12.49 7.00
C TYR A 145 18.56 -12.97 6.35
N LEU A 146 17.53 -12.14 6.48
CA LEU A 146 16.33 -12.22 5.65
C LEU A 146 16.48 -11.24 4.48
N TYR A 147 16.39 -11.77 3.26
CA TYR A 147 16.38 -11.00 2.03
C TYR A 147 14.96 -10.77 1.54
N GLU A 148 14.70 -9.56 1.12
CA GLU A 148 13.47 -9.14 0.45
C GLU A 148 13.88 -8.56 -0.91
N ALA A 149 13.40 -9.14 -2.01
CA ALA A 149 13.85 -8.79 -3.35
C ALA A 149 12.70 -8.62 -4.34
N ALA A 150 12.85 -7.68 -5.28
CA ALA A 150 11.91 -7.41 -6.37
C ALA A 150 12.63 -7.38 -7.71
N SER A 151 12.02 -7.97 -8.76
CA SER A 151 12.58 -8.01 -10.11
C SER A 151 11.48 -8.08 -11.16
N LEU A 152 11.73 -7.56 -12.37
CA LEU A 152 10.85 -7.74 -13.54
C LEU A 152 10.91 -9.16 -14.11
N LYS A 153 11.92 -9.95 -13.74
CA LYS A 153 12.09 -11.33 -14.13
C LYS A 153 12.19 -12.22 -12.89
N PRO A 154 11.89 -13.53 -13.00
CA PRO A 154 12.15 -14.46 -11.90
C PRO A 154 13.61 -14.40 -11.48
N ILE A 155 13.88 -14.46 -10.18
CA ILE A 155 15.23 -14.50 -9.64
C ILE A 155 15.75 -15.93 -9.72
N PRO A 156 16.85 -16.20 -10.44
CA PRO A 156 17.34 -17.56 -10.66
C PRO A 156 17.58 -18.32 -9.36
N GLY A 157 17.09 -19.55 -9.28
CA GLY A 157 17.25 -20.43 -8.13
C GLY A 157 16.48 -20.02 -6.86
N ARG A 158 15.60 -19.03 -6.94
CA ARG A 158 14.75 -18.60 -5.83
C ARG A 158 13.26 -18.87 -6.12
N GLU A 159 12.51 -19.22 -5.10
CA GLU A 159 11.05 -19.21 -5.16
C GLU A 159 10.57 -17.77 -5.23
N CYS A 160 9.73 -17.47 -6.21
CA CYS A 160 9.20 -16.12 -6.45
C CYS A 160 7.67 -16.13 -6.43
N TYR A 161 7.09 -15.11 -5.86
CA TYR A 161 5.70 -14.73 -6.09
C TYR A 161 5.62 -13.88 -7.36
N ARG A 162 4.77 -14.28 -8.31
CA ARG A 162 4.46 -13.44 -9.46
C ARG A 162 3.38 -12.45 -9.06
N ILE A 163 3.72 -11.17 -9.05
CA ILE A 163 2.79 -10.09 -8.73
C ILE A 163 2.14 -9.61 -10.01
N PRO A 164 0.80 -9.70 -10.14
CA PRO A 164 0.07 -9.17 -11.29
C PRO A 164 0.09 -7.65 -11.31
N ILE A 165 -0.37 -7.04 -12.39
CA ILE A 165 -0.71 -5.62 -12.41
C ILE A 165 -1.84 -5.39 -11.40
N PHE A 166 -1.67 -4.45 -10.49
CA PHE A 166 -2.64 -4.16 -9.45
C PHE A 166 -2.74 -2.67 -9.14
N SER A 167 -3.83 -2.31 -8.47
CA SER A 167 -3.99 -1.00 -7.88
C SER A 167 -4.82 -1.03 -6.59
N THR A 168 -4.70 0.03 -5.81
CA THR A 168 -5.48 0.28 -4.60
C THR A 168 -5.85 1.76 -4.52
N GLY A 169 -6.91 2.10 -3.82
CA GLY A 169 -7.36 3.48 -3.66
C GLY A 169 -6.24 4.40 -3.19
N ALA A 170 -5.94 5.45 -3.95
CA ALA A 170 -4.82 6.35 -3.72
C ALA A 170 -4.81 7.06 -2.35
N GLY A 171 -5.98 7.18 -1.70
CA GLY A 171 -6.12 7.71 -0.33
C GLY A 171 -6.17 6.62 0.75
N SER A 172 -5.81 5.37 0.42
CA SER A 172 -5.76 4.21 1.36
C SER A 172 -7.07 3.95 2.13
N ALA A 173 -8.19 4.37 1.59
CA ALA A 173 -9.53 4.21 2.16
C ALA A 173 -10.56 4.08 1.03
N GLY A 174 -11.79 3.71 1.35
CA GLY A 174 -12.87 3.57 0.40
C GLY A 174 -13.80 4.78 0.37
N ILE A 175 -14.36 5.07 -0.79
CA ILE A 175 -15.51 5.95 -0.99
C ILE A 175 -16.70 5.07 -1.38
N ILE A 176 -17.90 5.36 -0.95
CA ILE A 176 -19.09 4.62 -1.37
C ILE A 176 -19.97 5.53 -2.20
N ASP A 177 -20.24 5.13 -3.43
CA ASP A 177 -21.37 5.65 -4.20
C ASP A 177 -22.66 5.08 -3.60
N ARG A 178 -23.36 5.91 -2.83
CA ARG A 178 -24.53 5.50 -2.07
C ARG A 178 -25.80 5.35 -2.93
N VAL A 179 -25.76 5.87 -4.16
CA VAL A 179 -26.85 5.71 -5.13
C VAL A 179 -26.77 4.34 -5.82
N ASN A 180 -25.57 3.98 -6.26
CA ASN A 180 -25.34 2.70 -6.94
C ASN A 180 -24.90 1.58 -6.00
N ASP A 181 -24.68 1.89 -4.72
CA ASP A 181 -24.22 0.95 -3.68
C ASP A 181 -22.96 0.19 -4.11
N VAL A 182 -21.94 0.93 -4.53
CA VAL A 182 -20.67 0.40 -5.02
C VAL A 182 -19.48 1.13 -4.38
N LEU A 183 -18.39 0.40 -4.11
CA LEU A 183 -17.16 0.98 -3.60
C LEU A 183 -16.41 1.72 -4.72
N CYS A 184 -15.91 2.89 -4.39
CA CYS A 184 -15.22 3.80 -5.29
C CYS A 184 -13.89 4.28 -4.70
N SER A 185 -13.09 4.92 -5.54
CA SER A 185 -11.91 5.70 -5.18
C SER A 185 -11.95 6.99 -6.01
N VAL A 186 -12.58 8.02 -5.46
CA VAL A 186 -12.83 9.29 -6.17
C VAL A 186 -12.66 10.49 -5.23
N ILE A 187 -12.33 11.65 -5.80
CA ILE A 187 -12.35 12.94 -5.10
C ILE A 187 -13.58 13.69 -5.61
N SER A 188 -14.61 13.78 -4.76
CA SER A 188 -15.87 14.44 -5.09
C SER A 188 -16.56 14.91 -3.83
N THR A 189 -17.27 16.03 -3.93
CA THR A 189 -18.15 16.59 -2.89
C THR A 189 -19.63 16.38 -3.22
N ASP A 190 -19.96 15.54 -4.17
CA ASP A 190 -21.33 15.13 -4.47
C ASP A 190 -21.90 14.32 -3.29
N GLU A 191 -23.16 14.61 -2.91
CA GLU A 191 -23.87 13.96 -1.81
C GLU A 191 -23.91 12.42 -1.91
N ARG A 192 -23.91 11.88 -3.12
CA ARG A 192 -23.84 10.43 -3.35
C ARG A 192 -22.61 9.77 -2.77
N TYR A 193 -21.52 10.51 -2.59
CA TYR A 193 -20.24 10.08 -2.05
C TYR A 193 -20.00 10.54 -0.60
N ARG A 194 -21.07 10.98 0.11
CA ARG A 194 -20.93 11.40 1.51
C ARG A 194 -20.17 10.35 2.34
N GLY A 195 -19.11 10.78 2.99
CA GLY A 195 -18.21 9.95 3.77
C GLY A 195 -18.71 9.64 5.18
N GLY A 196 -17.79 9.24 6.03
CA GLY A 196 -18.09 8.79 7.38
C GLY A 196 -19.12 7.68 7.40
N ILE A 197 -20.05 7.74 8.32
CA ILE A 197 -21.17 6.78 8.43
C ILE A 197 -22.31 7.08 7.45
N GLY A 198 -22.17 8.10 6.61
CA GLY A 198 -23.17 8.53 5.64
C GLY A 198 -24.14 9.61 6.17
N ALA A 199 -23.98 10.07 7.39
CA ALA A 199 -24.70 11.20 7.97
C ALA A 199 -23.75 12.39 8.15
N ALA A 200 -24.27 13.61 8.07
CA ALA A 200 -23.51 14.81 8.43
C ALA A 200 -23.22 14.82 9.95
N LEU A 201 -22.09 15.39 10.33
CA LEU A 201 -21.81 15.68 11.74
C LEU A 201 -22.71 16.80 12.25
N THR A 202 -23.01 16.77 13.55
CA THR A 202 -23.76 17.84 14.20
C THR A 202 -22.86 19.01 14.57
N GLU A 203 -23.44 20.21 14.62
CA GLU A 203 -22.72 21.39 15.05
C GLU A 203 -22.09 21.19 16.44
N GLY A 204 -20.87 21.71 16.61
CA GLY A 204 -20.10 21.60 17.84
C GLY A 204 -19.18 20.37 17.95
N ASN A 205 -19.33 19.36 17.11
CA ASN A 205 -18.53 18.14 17.19
C ASN A 205 -17.40 18.06 16.18
N ALA A 206 -17.28 18.97 15.24
CA ALA A 206 -16.25 18.91 14.21
C ALA A 206 -15.89 20.29 13.68
N SER A 207 -14.83 20.35 12.87
CA SER A 207 -14.54 21.53 12.06
C SER A 207 -15.58 21.70 10.95
N ALA A 208 -15.67 22.88 10.35
CA ALA A 208 -16.58 23.16 9.25
C ALA A 208 -16.40 22.19 8.08
N ASP A 209 -15.14 21.83 7.77
CA ASP A 209 -14.80 20.94 6.67
C ASP A 209 -15.32 19.51 6.89
N ASN A 210 -15.52 19.11 8.15
CA ASN A 210 -15.97 17.77 8.52
C ASN A 210 -17.49 17.66 8.70
N LEU A 211 -18.21 18.77 8.95
CA LEU A 211 -19.63 18.74 9.33
C LEU A 211 -20.52 18.03 8.30
N SER A 212 -20.25 18.22 7.03
CA SER A 212 -21.00 17.56 5.96
C SER A 212 -20.51 16.16 5.63
N MET A 213 -19.28 15.80 5.96
CA MET A 213 -18.54 14.61 5.51
C MET A 213 -18.45 14.47 3.99
N LEU A 214 -18.71 15.53 3.23
CA LEU A 214 -18.51 15.55 1.78
C LEU A 214 -17.02 15.57 1.46
N GLY A 215 -16.57 14.70 0.54
CA GLY A 215 -15.16 14.52 0.19
C GLY A 215 -14.35 13.68 1.16
N TYR A 216 -14.96 13.07 2.17
CA TYR A 216 -14.30 12.19 3.14
C TYR A 216 -14.52 10.72 2.83
N ALA A 217 -13.63 9.85 3.33
CA ALA A 217 -13.75 8.41 3.19
C ALA A 217 -15.01 7.86 3.87
N ALA A 218 -15.58 6.80 3.31
CA ALA A 218 -16.66 6.04 3.94
C ALA A 218 -16.11 5.17 5.08
N THR A 219 -16.84 5.12 6.17
CA THR A 219 -16.49 4.32 7.37
C THR A 219 -17.69 3.57 7.92
N GLN A 220 -17.51 2.93 9.05
CA GLN A 220 -18.54 2.22 9.81
C GLN A 220 -19.25 1.12 8.99
N LYS A 221 -18.46 0.37 8.24
CA LYS A 221 -18.90 -0.88 7.62
C LYS A 221 -17.89 -1.97 7.92
N GLY A 222 -18.37 -3.21 8.05
CA GLY A 222 -17.51 -4.37 8.24
C GLY A 222 -16.62 -4.62 7.01
N THR A 223 -15.48 -5.23 7.23
CA THR A 223 -14.51 -5.56 6.18
C THR A 223 -15.16 -6.37 5.05
N ALA A 224 -16.01 -7.34 5.39
CA ALA A 224 -16.76 -8.13 4.42
C ALA A 224 -17.71 -7.29 3.55
N THR A 225 -18.32 -6.24 4.12
CA THR A 225 -19.20 -5.33 3.38
C THR A 225 -18.41 -4.52 2.35
N PHE A 226 -17.24 -3.99 2.73
CA PHE A 226 -16.38 -3.28 1.79
C PHE A 226 -15.97 -4.17 0.61
N GLU A 227 -15.58 -5.43 0.86
CA GLU A 227 -15.24 -6.39 -0.20
C GLU A 227 -16.44 -6.62 -1.14
N ALA A 228 -17.64 -6.86 -0.58
CA ALA A 228 -18.84 -7.06 -1.39
C ALA A 228 -19.16 -5.84 -2.27
N LEU A 229 -19.01 -4.62 -1.74
CA LEU A 229 -19.20 -3.38 -2.50
C LEU A 229 -18.15 -3.19 -3.58
N GLY A 230 -16.89 -3.57 -3.32
CA GLY A 230 -15.81 -3.52 -4.32
C GLY A 230 -16.05 -4.48 -5.47
N ARG A 231 -16.48 -5.70 -5.18
CA ARG A 231 -16.78 -6.74 -6.19
C ARG A 231 -17.93 -6.40 -7.12
N LYS A 232 -18.82 -5.50 -6.74
CA LYS A 232 -19.90 -5.02 -7.63
C LYS A 232 -19.38 -4.29 -8.86
N ARG A 233 -18.11 -3.87 -8.90
CA ARG A 233 -17.48 -3.29 -10.10
C ARG A 233 -17.18 -4.31 -11.17
N GLY A 234 -17.09 -5.58 -10.83
CA GLY A 234 -16.80 -6.66 -11.76
C GLY A 234 -15.65 -7.55 -11.32
N GLU A 235 -15.26 -8.46 -12.20
CA GLU A 235 -14.13 -9.34 -11.98
C GLU A 235 -12.84 -8.53 -11.80
N GLY A 236 -11.94 -9.01 -10.96
CA GLY A 236 -10.68 -8.32 -10.67
C GLY A 236 -10.81 -7.11 -9.73
N TRP A 237 -12.01 -6.77 -9.26
CA TRP A 237 -12.25 -5.72 -8.28
C TRP A 237 -12.62 -6.28 -6.91
N GLY A 238 -12.26 -5.56 -5.85
CA GLY A 238 -12.56 -5.90 -4.46
C GLY A 238 -12.12 -4.79 -3.52
N ALA A 239 -11.87 -5.12 -2.25
CA ALA A 239 -11.44 -4.13 -1.28
C ALA A 239 -10.41 -4.69 -0.29
N GLY A 240 -9.40 -3.91 0.08
CA GLY A 240 -8.48 -4.19 1.16
C GLY A 240 -7.75 -5.53 1.02
N TRP A 241 -7.35 -5.94 -0.15
CA TRP A 241 -6.69 -7.24 -0.35
C TRP A 241 -5.35 -7.30 0.37
N TYR A 242 -5.21 -8.30 1.23
CA TYR A 242 -4.08 -8.45 2.15
C TYR A 242 -2.71 -8.43 1.46
N TRP A 243 -2.59 -9.11 0.31
CA TRP A 243 -1.32 -9.24 -0.41
C TRP A 243 -0.84 -7.91 -1.00
N ILE A 244 -1.75 -7.00 -1.39
CA ILE A 244 -1.39 -5.65 -1.86
C ILE A 244 -0.69 -4.87 -0.75
N ASN A 245 -1.22 -4.92 0.49
CA ASN A 245 -0.58 -4.28 1.63
C ASN A 245 0.82 -4.84 1.89
N THR A 246 0.98 -6.17 1.77
CA THR A 246 2.28 -6.83 1.96
C THR A 246 3.25 -6.45 0.84
N VAL A 247 2.79 -6.38 -0.41
CA VAL A 247 3.60 -5.89 -1.54
C VAL A 247 4.06 -4.45 -1.29
N VAL A 248 3.15 -3.55 -0.86
CA VAL A 248 3.52 -2.17 -0.49
C VAL A 248 4.59 -2.15 0.59
N MET A 249 4.45 -2.97 1.63
CA MET A 249 5.42 -3.07 2.72
C MET A 249 6.79 -3.55 2.23
N ILE A 250 6.85 -4.59 1.40
CA ILE A 250 8.11 -5.12 0.85
C ILE A 250 8.76 -4.09 -0.08
N LEU A 251 8.00 -3.43 -0.95
CA LEU A 251 8.52 -2.36 -1.81
C LEU A 251 9.06 -1.18 -0.99
N PHE A 252 8.36 -0.82 0.09
CA PHE A 252 8.83 0.20 1.04
C PHE A 252 10.17 -0.21 1.66
N ASP A 253 10.28 -1.44 2.17
CA ASP A 253 11.47 -1.96 2.79
C ASP A 253 12.68 -1.95 1.81
N ILE A 254 12.47 -2.39 0.57
CA ILE A 254 13.51 -2.41 -0.48
C ILE A 254 13.95 -0.99 -0.84
N ILE A 255 12.99 -0.11 -1.14
CA ILE A 255 13.27 1.24 -1.66
C ILE A 255 13.88 2.12 -0.57
N LEU A 256 13.35 2.07 0.65
CA LEU A 256 13.79 2.94 1.74
C LEU A 256 14.86 2.31 2.62
N GLY A 257 15.07 1.00 2.56
CA GLY A 257 16.08 0.30 3.34
C GLY A 257 15.78 0.27 4.84
N THR A 258 14.50 0.30 5.21
CA THR A 258 14.08 0.31 6.62
C THR A 258 12.73 -0.35 6.80
N ARG A 259 12.57 -1.03 7.94
CA ARG A 259 11.31 -1.61 8.42
C ARG A 259 10.50 -0.66 9.31
N ASN A 260 11.06 0.52 9.62
CA ASN A 260 10.34 1.55 10.36
C ASN A 260 9.55 2.42 9.38
N SER A 261 8.28 2.08 9.19
CA SER A 261 7.41 2.76 8.23
C SER A 261 7.03 4.19 8.64
N GLN A 262 7.31 4.61 9.87
CA GLN A 262 7.07 5.98 10.33
C GLN A 262 8.25 6.92 10.08
N ALA A 263 9.48 6.43 10.18
CA ALA A 263 10.68 7.25 10.16
C ALA A 263 10.83 8.16 8.92
N PRO A 264 10.48 7.73 7.69
CA PRO A 264 10.56 8.58 6.50
C PRO A 264 9.55 9.72 6.47
N PHE A 265 8.45 9.58 7.23
CA PHE A 265 7.34 10.55 7.25
C PHE A 265 7.30 11.36 8.54
N ASN A 266 7.96 10.89 9.57
CA ASN A 266 8.01 11.54 10.86
C ASN A 266 9.33 11.23 11.57
N ALA A 267 10.36 11.95 11.23
CA ALA A 267 11.71 11.75 11.77
C ALA A 267 11.85 12.17 13.25
N SER A 268 10.92 12.99 13.76
CA SER A 268 10.93 13.47 15.14
C SER A 268 10.32 12.42 16.07
N LYS A 269 10.88 12.29 17.27
CA LYS A 269 10.35 11.48 18.35
C LYS A 269 9.59 12.35 19.34
N ASP A 270 8.57 11.78 20.00
CA ASP A 270 7.87 12.42 21.10
C ASP A 270 8.71 12.47 22.41
N ALA A 271 8.13 13.00 23.46
CA ALA A 271 8.76 13.09 24.77
C ALA A 271 9.12 11.71 25.39
N ASN A 272 8.49 10.64 24.93
CA ASN A 272 8.76 9.27 25.37
C ASN A 272 9.80 8.56 24.48
N GLY A 273 10.37 9.26 23.50
CA GLY A 273 11.33 8.71 22.56
C GLY A 273 10.71 7.84 21.45
N LEU A 274 9.40 7.93 21.22
CA LEU A 274 8.68 7.16 20.21
C LEU A 274 8.40 8.03 18.99
N TYR A 275 8.46 7.43 17.79
CA TYR A 275 8.06 8.12 16.58
C TYR A 275 6.56 8.43 16.61
N GLN A 276 6.21 9.64 16.18
CA GLN A 276 4.83 10.07 16.01
C GLN A 276 4.30 9.60 14.66
N GLY A 277 3.53 8.52 14.67
CA GLY A 277 2.85 8.05 13.47
C GLY A 277 1.44 8.60 13.34
N GLY A 278 0.76 8.24 12.27
CA GLY A 278 -0.59 8.66 11.98
C GLY A 278 -0.72 10.17 11.87
N LEU A 279 -1.81 10.69 12.41
CA LEU A 279 -2.03 12.13 12.52
C LEU A 279 -1.40 12.72 13.80
N GLY A 280 -0.69 11.89 14.58
CA GLY A 280 -0.04 12.27 15.84
C GLY A 280 -0.98 12.24 17.05
N TYR A 281 -0.39 12.23 18.26
CA TYR A 281 -1.17 12.18 19.50
C TYR A 281 -2.04 13.41 19.74
N GLY A 282 -1.69 14.56 19.16
CA GLY A 282 -2.45 15.80 19.30
C GLY A 282 -3.83 15.76 18.68
N VAL A 283 -4.11 14.81 17.78
CA VAL A 283 -5.42 14.69 17.13
C VAL A 283 -6.56 14.45 18.12
N SER A 284 -6.32 13.72 19.19
CA SER A 284 -7.32 13.43 20.22
C SER A 284 -7.75 14.66 21.01
N SER A 285 -6.99 15.75 20.96
CA SER A 285 -7.34 17.03 21.58
C SER A 285 -8.21 17.93 20.70
N MET A 286 -8.52 17.50 19.47
CA MET A 286 -9.37 18.29 18.59
C MET A 286 -10.81 18.35 19.09
N PRO A 287 -11.49 19.49 18.95
CA PRO A 287 -12.92 19.56 19.22
C PRO A 287 -13.69 18.52 18.41
N GLY A 288 -14.54 17.76 19.07
CA GLY A 288 -15.36 16.72 18.44
C GLY A 288 -14.66 15.39 18.15
N TRP A 289 -13.41 15.21 18.59
CA TRP A 289 -12.69 13.95 18.37
C TRP A 289 -13.46 12.70 18.86
N ASP A 290 -14.03 12.78 20.08
CA ASP A 290 -14.76 11.65 20.69
C ASP A 290 -16.24 11.58 20.30
N THR A 291 -16.77 12.57 19.57
CA THR A 291 -18.21 12.79 19.49
C THR A 291 -18.85 12.00 18.36
N TYR A 292 -18.22 11.85 17.25
CA TYR A 292 -18.77 11.11 16.11
C TYR A 292 -18.36 9.64 16.18
N ASN A 293 -18.89 8.89 17.15
CA ASN A 293 -18.54 7.52 17.45
C ASN A 293 -17.02 7.33 17.62
N GLY A 294 -16.36 8.32 18.20
CA GLY A 294 -14.93 8.45 18.36
C GLY A 294 -14.19 8.14 17.05
N TYR A 295 -13.47 9.03 16.45
CA TYR A 295 -12.62 8.71 15.30
C TYR A 295 -13.27 8.78 13.90
N TYR A 296 -14.05 9.81 13.64
CA TYR A 296 -14.49 10.13 12.28
C TYR A 296 -13.29 10.34 11.32
N PRO A 297 -13.42 10.22 9.99
CA PRO A 297 -12.34 10.59 9.07
C PRO A 297 -11.91 12.04 9.30
N VAL A 298 -10.65 12.26 9.71
CA VAL A 298 -10.16 13.58 10.16
C VAL A 298 -9.78 14.46 8.99
N VAL A 299 -9.29 13.84 7.90
CA VAL A 299 -8.86 14.54 6.69
C VAL A 299 -9.69 14.08 5.49
N PRO A 300 -9.97 14.97 4.52
CA PRO A 300 -10.69 14.58 3.31
C PRO A 300 -9.85 13.63 2.44
N TYR A 301 -10.53 12.89 1.56
CA TYR A 301 -9.87 11.95 0.64
C TYR A 301 -8.91 12.64 -0.34
N SER A 302 -9.12 13.92 -0.58
CA SER A 302 -8.27 14.77 -1.40
C SER A 302 -6.98 15.24 -0.70
N ALA A 303 -6.86 15.05 0.62
CA ALA A 303 -5.68 15.52 1.36
C ALA A 303 -4.39 14.91 0.78
N GLY A 304 -3.43 15.77 0.45
CA GLY A 304 -2.15 15.38 -0.16
C GLY A 304 -2.21 15.14 -1.67
N VAL A 305 -3.31 15.43 -2.37
CA VAL A 305 -3.38 15.28 -3.84
C VAL A 305 -2.34 16.16 -4.55
N GLU A 306 -2.01 17.29 -3.96
CA GLU A 306 -1.00 18.24 -4.43
C GLU A 306 0.44 17.67 -4.38
N LEU A 307 0.67 16.61 -3.61
CA LEU A 307 1.96 15.94 -3.57
C LEU A 307 2.24 15.12 -4.85
N GLY A 308 1.22 14.86 -5.65
CA GLY A 308 1.38 14.00 -6.83
C GLY A 308 1.88 12.60 -6.44
N ASP A 309 2.83 12.07 -7.22
CA ASP A 309 3.52 10.80 -6.96
C ASP A 309 4.79 10.99 -6.09
N ALA A 310 4.86 12.01 -5.26
CA ALA A 310 6.02 12.24 -4.40
C ALA A 310 6.20 11.13 -3.36
N LEU A 311 7.44 11.00 -2.88
CA LEU A 311 7.78 10.32 -1.63
C LEU A 311 8.03 11.40 -0.57
N GLY A 312 7.20 11.44 0.49
CA GLY A 312 7.35 12.46 1.53
C GLY A 312 6.11 12.61 2.39
N VAL A 313 5.98 13.77 3.01
CA VAL A 313 4.85 14.12 3.87
C VAL A 313 4.30 15.50 3.52
N GLY A 314 2.99 15.56 3.33
CA GLY A 314 2.24 16.80 3.22
C GLY A 314 1.64 17.22 4.57
N SER A 315 0.84 18.29 4.53
CA SER A 315 0.11 18.76 5.71
C SER A 315 -1.28 19.23 5.31
N TYR A 316 -2.29 18.80 6.06
CA TYR A 316 -3.66 19.29 5.91
C TYR A 316 -4.08 20.05 7.17
N ALA A 317 -4.49 21.32 7.00
CA ALA A 317 -4.97 22.14 8.10
C ALA A 317 -6.44 21.83 8.41
N VAL A 318 -6.71 21.12 9.49
CA VAL A 318 -8.07 20.90 10.01
C VAL A 318 -8.54 22.18 10.69
N LYS A 319 -9.71 22.70 10.26
CA LYS A 319 -10.23 24.01 10.68
C LYS A 319 -11.58 23.89 11.35
N LYS A 320 -11.86 24.80 12.28
CA LYS A 320 -13.22 25.10 12.80
C LYS A 320 -14.04 25.85 11.77
N SER A 321 -15.35 25.98 12.04
CA SER A 321 -16.27 26.76 11.21
C SER A 321 -15.90 28.24 11.08
N ASP A 322 -15.17 28.80 12.04
CA ASP A 322 -14.64 30.16 12.02
C ASP A 322 -13.33 30.34 11.25
N GLY A 323 -12.80 29.24 10.66
CA GLY A 323 -11.55 29.21 9.95
C GLY A 323 -10.30 28.97 10.80
N THR A 324 -10.45 28.88 12.14
CA THR A 324 -9.32 28.60 13.03
C THR A 324 -8.77 27.25 12.82
N VAL A 325 -7.44 27.13 12.55
CA VAL A 325 -6.74 25.86 12.44
C VAL A 325 -6.64 25.22 13.83
N VAL A 326 -7.19 24.03 14.00
CA VAL A 326 -7.16 23.26 15.26
C VAL A 326 -6.10 22.17 15.25
N TYR A 327 -5.71 21.70 14.08
CA TYR A 327 -4.68 20.66 13.92
C TYR A 327 -4.10 20.69 12.50
N ASN A 328 -2.78 20.54 12.38
CA ASN A 328 -2.12 20.31 11.11
C ASN A 328 -1.82 18.81 10.99
N ALA A 329 -2.62 18.10 10.22
CA ALA A 329 -2.51 16.68 10.01
C ALA A 329 -1.37 16.36 9.04
N PRO A 330 -0.36 15.54 9.40
CA PRO A 330 0.62 15.06 8.46
C PRO A 330 -0.02 14.05 7.49
N ILE A 331 0.32 14.16 6.21
CA ILE A 331 -0.17 13.29 5.14
C ILE A 331 0.99 12.49 4.57
N PRO A 332 1.26 11.28 5.06
CA PRO A 332 2.28 10.41 4.47
C PRO A 332 1.94 10.08 3.02
N CYS A 333 2.94 10.14 2.15
CA CYS A 333 2.81 9.84 0.73
C CYS A 333 3.96 8.95 0.26
N PHE A 334 3.63 7.75 -0.24
CA PHE A 334 4.58 6.81 -0.81
C PHE A 334 4.32 6.68 -2.31
N PHE A 335 5.05 7.45 -3.13
CA PHE A 335 4.89 7.53 -4.58
C PHE A 335 3.42 7.74 -5.02
N GLY A 336 2.67 8.60 -4.30
CA GLY A 336 1.28 8.89 -4.58
C GLY A 336 0.26 8.12 -3.74
N LEU A 337 0.65 7.05 -3.04
CA LEU A 337 -0.19 6.38 -2.03
C LEU A 337 -0.21 7.20 -0.76
N LYS A 338 -1.36 7.78 -0.43
CA LYS A 338 -1.54 8.69 0.69
C LYS A 338 -2.20 8.01 1.87
N ASN A 339 -1.84 8.41 3.08
CA ASN A 339 -2.47 7.95 4.32
C ASN A 339 -2.47 6.42 4.50
N SER A 340 -1.44 5.73 3.96
CA SER A 340 -1.31 4.27 4.10
C SER A 340 -1.13 3.81 5.55
N ILE A 341 -0.77 4.73 6.44
CA ILE A 341 -0.64 4.51 7.87
C ILE A 341 -1.30 5.65 8.66
N GLY A 342 -1.88 5.32 9.81
CA GLY A 342 -2.24 6.27 10.85
C GLY A 342 -3.35 7.25 10.55
N HIS A 343 -4.30 6.90 9.68
CA HIS A 343 -5.51 7.70 9.47
C HIS A 343 -6.77 6.90 9.82
N LEU A 344 -7.03 5.85 9.07
CA LEU A 344 -8.14 4.92 9.32
C LEU A 344 -7.58 3.49 9.35
N TRP A 345 -8.13 2.65 10.22
CA TRP A 345 -7.90 1.22 10.13
C TRP A 345 -8.31 0.73 8.75
N GLN A 346 -7.46 -0.06 8.13
CA GLN A 346 -7.72 -0.69 6.84
C GLN A 346 -8.11 -2.15 7.07
N GLY A 347 -9.37 -2.48 6.76
CA GLY A 347 -9.84 -3.86 6.77
C GLY A 347 -9.08 -4.67 5.72
N ARG A 348 -8.56 -5.84 6.11
CA ARG A 348 -7.85 -6.74 5.21
C ARG A 348 -8.75 -7.90 4.81
N ASN A 349 -8.99 -8.04 3.51
CA ASN A 349 -9.80 -9.09 2.93
C ASN A 349 -8.95 -10.23 2.37
N ARG A 350 -9.55 -11.38 2.19
CA ARG A 350 -8.98 -12.62 1.65
C ARG A 350 -7.91 -13.23 2.56
N ILE A 351 -7.88 -12.78 3.80
CA ILE A 351 -7.10 -13.33 4.89
C ILE A 351 -7.96 -13.39 6.14
N VAL A 352 -7.78 -14.43 6.95
CA VAL A 352 -8.40 -14.55 8.24
C VAL A 352 -7.38 -14.95 9.31
N ALA A 353 -7.60 -14.48 10.51
CA ALA A 353 -6.95 -14.98 11.70
C ALA A 353 -7.95 -15.81 12.51
N VAL A 354 -7.54 -16.98 12.96
CA VAL A 354 -8.34 -17.85 13.81
C VAL A 354 -7.69 -17.91 15.18
N ILE A 355 -8.45 -17.54 16.22
CA ILE A 355 -8.01 -17.70 17.60
C ILE A 355 -8.24 -19.16 18.01
N ASN A 356 -7.16 -19.87 18.36
CA ASN A 356 -7.19 -21.24 18.81
C ASN A 356 -7.48 -21.31 20.33
N ALA A 357 -7.80 -22.49 20.83
CA ALA A 357 -8.14 -22.71 22.25
C ALA A 357 -6.98 -22.39 23.22
N ASP A 358 -5.73 -22.42 22.74
CA ASP A 358 -4.53 -22.07 23.48
C ASP A 358 -4.13 -20.59 23.35
N ASN A 359 -5.02 -19.75 22.80
CA ASN A 359 -4.81 -18.32 22.46
C ASN A 359 -3.76 -18.08 21.38
N SER A 360 -3.25 -19.09 20.71
CA SER A 360 -2.48 -18.90 19.49
C SER A 360 -3.37 -18.42 18.35
N TYR A 361 -2.78 -17.75 17.35
CA TYR A 361 -3.46 -17.29 16.15
C TYR A 361 -2.95 -18.04 14.93
N SER A 362 -3.84 -18.71 14.23
CA SER A 362 -3.56 -19.31 12.92
C SER A 362 -4.03 -18.40 11.80
N PHE A 363 -3.17 -18.14 10.81
CA PHE A 363 -3.49 -17.30 9.67
C PHE A 363 -3.76 -18.13 8.42
N TYR A 364 -4.82 -17.77 7.69
CA TYR A 364 -5.23 -18.43 6.46
C TYR A 364 -5.48 -17.40 5.37
N VAL A 365 -5.04 -17.69 4.15
CA VAL A 365 -5.24 -16.82 2.98
C VAL A 365 -6.08 -17.53 1.92
N ALA A 366 -6.86 -16.79 1.17
CA ALA A 366 -7.60 -17.30 0.03
C ALA A 366 -6.66 -17.82 -1.05
N LYS A 367 -7.03 -18.89 -1.75
CA LYS A 367 -6.23 -19.53 -2.82
C LYS A 367 -6.08 -18.67 -4.07
N SER A 368 -6.97 -17.71 -4.25
CA SER A 368 -7.03 -16.85 -5.44
C SER A 368 -7.62 -15.50 -5.08
N SER A 369 -7.23 -14.46 -5.77
CA SER A 369 -7.81 -13.12 -5.62
C SER A 369 -9.11 -12.94 -6.41
N LEU A 370 -9.39 -13.80 -7.39
CA LEU A 370 -10.57 -13.68 -8.27
C LEU A 370 -11.77 -14.52 -7.81
N THR A 371 -11.53 -15.66 -7.17
CA THR A 371 -12.60 -16.57 -6.76
C THR A 371 -13.39 -16.06 -5.55
N GLU A 372 -14.62 -16.50 -5.42
CA GLU A 372 -15.40 -16.28 -4.20
C GLU A 372 -14.72 -16.95 -2.99
N TRP A 373 -14.79 -16.27 -1.87
CA TRP A 373 -14.28 -16.75 -0.60
C TRP A 373 -15.22 -16.34 0.53
N LYS A 374 -15.12 -17.03 1.67
CA LYS A 374 -15.90 -16.71 2.88
C LYS A 374 -14.99 -16.74 4.09
N TYR A 375 -15.17 -15.81 4.99
CA TYR A 375 -14.39 -15.76 6.25
C TYR A 375 -14.48 -17.04 7.07
N SER A 376 -15.61 -17.74 7.02
CA SER A 376 -15.84 -18.99 7.77
C SER A 376 -15.25 -20.24 7.11
N ASP A 377 -14.80 -20.17 5.86
CA ASP A 377 -14.40 -21.34 5.08
C ASP A 377 -12.87 -21.54 5.06
N THR A 378 -12.27 -21.64 6.24
CA THR A 378 -10.82 -21.87 6.40
C THR A 378 -10.35 -23.20 5.83
N ALA A 379 -11.22 -24.19 5.66
CA ALA A 379 -10.88 -25.47 5.06
C ALA A 379 -10.50 -25.35 3.57
N ASN A 380 -11.05 -24.35 2.88
CA ASN A 380 -10.73 -24.05 1.48
C ASN A 380 -9.66 -22.96 1.31
N MET A 381 -9.05 -22.52 2.40
CA MET A 381 -7.96 -21.54 2.41
C MET A 381 -6.60 -22.24 2.59
N ILE A 382 -5.52 -21.50 2.43
CA ILE A 382 -4.15 -21.95 2.69
C ILE A 382 -3.75 -21.44 4.06
N LYS A 383 -3.39 -22.36 4.97
CA LYS A 383 -2.78 -21.99 6.26
C LYS A 383 -1.36 -21.51 6.00
N VAL A 384 -1.06 -20.27 6.36
CA VAL A 384 0.23 -19.63 6.11
C VAL A 384 1.09 -19.44 7.35
N GLY A 385 0.54 -19.66 8.55
CA GLY A 385 1.36 -19.61 9.76
C GLY A 385 0.54 -19.58 11.03
N THR A 386 1.26 -19.59 12.15
CA THR A 386 0.72 -19.49 13.50
C THR A 386 1.64 -18.62 14.34
N ILE A 387 1.08 -17.80 15.22
CA ILE A 387 1.83 -17.07 16.27
C ILE A 387 1.27 -17.44 17.64
N ASN A 388 2.16 -17.57 18.62
CA ASN A 388 1.85 -17.57 20.04
C ASN A 388 2.21 -16.18 20.58
N PRO A 389 1.23 -15.25 20.75
CA PRO A 389 1.54 -13.90 21.21
C PRO A 389 2.16 -13.93 22.60
N SER A 390 3.21 -13.15 22.82
CA SER A 390 3.83 -13.02 24.16
C SER A 390 2.96 -12.20 25.11
N ILE A 391 2.14 -11.30 24.54
CA ILE A 391 1.18 -10.47 25.26
C ILE A 391 -0.17 -10.54 24.54
N VAL A 392 -1.23 -10.73 25.28
CA VAL A 392 -2.62 -10.73 24.81
C VAL A 392 -3.43 -9.66 25.53
N SER A 393 -4.50 -9.17 24.91
CA SER A 393 -5.38 -8.10 25.42
C SER A 393 -4.63 -6.80 25.76
N SER A 394 -3.48 -6.58 25.12
CA SER A 394 -2.68 -5.36 25.22
C SER A 394 -1.88 -5.16 23.94
N TRP A 395 -1.46 -3.91 23.69
CA TRP A 395 -0.58 -3.58 22.57
C TRP A 395 0.85 -4.02 22.82
N ASN A 396 1.48 -4.58 21.78
CA ASN A 396 2.88 -4.92 21.72
C ASN A 396 3.44 -4.48 20.36
N TYR A 397 4.71 -4.74 20.09
CA TYR A 397 5.35 -4.42 18.81
C TYR A 397 5.82 -5.69 18.10
N ILE A 398 5.73 -5.67 16.78
CA ILE A 398 6.06 -6.79 15.90
C ILE A 398 7.58 -6.94 15.81
N LYS A 399 8.08 -8.13 16.15
CA LYS A 399 9.49 -8.47 15.98
C LYS A 399 9.78 -9.10 14.64
N ARG A 400 8.94 -10.03 14.21
CA ARG A 400 9.05 -10.71 12.91
C ARG A 400 7.72 -10.79 12.17
N ILE A 401 7.81 -10.76 10.85
CA ILE A 401 6.66 -10.94 9.95
C ILE A 401 6.72 -12.32 9.29
N ASN A 402 5.57 -12.93 9.12
CA ASN A 402 5.34 -14.08 8.28
C ASN A 402 4.95 -13.63 6.87
N PHE A 403 5.79 -13.95 5.90
CA PHE A 403 5.58 -13.63 4.50
C PHE A 403 5.03 -14.82 3.67
N GLN A 404 4.81 -15.98 4.27
CA GLN A 404 4.23 -17.10 3.54
C GLN A 404 2.87 -16.71 2.94
N GLY A 405 2.68 -16.98 1.66
CA GLY A 405 1.51 -16.54 0.91
C GLY A 405 1.38 -15.02 0.78
N LEU A 406 2.45 -14.26 0.99
CA LEU A 406 2.48 -12.82 1.16
C LEU A 406 1.48 -12.33 2.23
N ALA A 407 1.31 -13.10 3.31
CA ALA A 407 0.33 -12.79 4.37
C ALA A 407 0.66 -11.46 5.08
N GLY A 408 1.94 -11.16 5.32
CA GLY A 408 2.35 -9.93 6.00
C GLY A 408 1.86 -9.85 7.46
N MET A 409 1.67 -11.01 8.11
CA MET A 409 1.12 -11.09 9.46
C MET A 409 2.25 -11.26 10.50
N PRO A 410 2.03 -10.84 11.77
CA PRO A 410 3.01 -11.07 12.81
C PRO A 410 3.35 -12.55 12.98
N ALA A 411 4.65 -12.86 13.06
CA ALA A 411 5.18 -14.19 13.37
C ALA A 411 5.81 -14.25 14.77
N GLU A 412 6.30 -13.12 15.25
CA GLU A 412 6.87 -12.94 16.58
C GLU A 412 6.62 -11.50 17.04
N ASP A 413 6.24 -11.30 18.29
CA ASP A 413 6.07 -10.02 18.96
C ASP A 413 7.18 -9.81 20.03
N GLY A 414 7.14 -8.70 20.75
CA GLY A 414 8.13 -8.38 21.80
C GLY A 414 9.24 -7.42 21.34
N ALA A 415 9.00 -6.64 20.29
CA ALA A 415 9.83 -5.53 19.87
C ALA A 415 9.43 -4.20 20.56
N THR A 416 9.93 -3.08 20.07
CA THR A 416 9.58 -1.72 20.49
C THR A 416 9.30 -0.84 19.26
N SER A 417 8.82 0.38 19.47
CA SER A 417 8.61 1.38 18.39
C SER A 417 9.87 1.77 17.62
N SER A 418 11.05 1.38 18.09
CA SER A 418 12.35 1.70 17.46
C SER A 418 13.19 0.49 17.12
N THR A 419 12.66 -0.72 17.30
CA THR A 419 13.39 -1.98 17.05
C THR A 419 12.62 -2.90 16.13
N HIS A 420 13.34 -3.69 15.34
CA HIS A 420 12.80 -4.68 14.39
C HIS A 420 11.83 -4.07 13.38
N ARG A 421 10.51 -4.38 13.46
CA ARG A 421 9.49 -3.86 12.53
C ARG A 421 8.95 -2.50 12.96
N CYS A 422 9.09 -2.12 14.23
CA CYS A 422 8.63 -0.87 14.83
C CYS A 422 7.12 -0.65 14.87
N ASP A 423 6.33 -1.52 14.26
CA ASP A 423 4.87 -1.41 14.13
C ASP A 423 4.15 -2.20 15.24
N GLY A 424 3.01 -1.68 15.70
CA GLY A 424 2.22 -2.28 16.78
C GLY A 424 1.44 -3.51 16.35
N CYS A 425 1.20 -4.42 17.31
CA CYS A 425 0.27 -5.52 17.15
C CYS A 425 -0.62 -5.69 18.39
N TYR A 426 -1.85 -6.14 18.16
CA TYR A 426 -2.82 -6.42 19.21
C TYR A 426 -3.46 -7.78 18.96
N PHE A 427 -3.44 -8.62 19.99
CA PHE A 427 -4.06 -9.94 20.04
C PHE A 427 -5.05 -10.00 21.18
N GLU A 428 -6.22 -10.58 20.96
CA GLU A 428 -7.28 -10.75 21.95
C GLU A 428 -7.17 -12.14 22.59
N THR A 429 -7.66 -12.25 23.82
CA THR A 429 -7.90 -13.55 24.46
C THR A 429 -9.32 -14.04 24.25
N ALA A 430 -9.48 -15.35 24.32
CA ALA A 430 -10.67 -16.06 24.84
C ALA A 430 -12.00 -15.98 24.10
N SER A 431 -12.12 -15.45 22.93
CA SER A 431 -13.25 -15.82 22.09
C SER A 431 -12.74 -16.55 20.85
N SER A 432 -12.75 -17.88 20.90
CA SER A 432 -12.47 -18.70 19.71
C SER A 432 -13.27 -18.19 18.52
N GLY A 433 -12.67 -18.20 17.36
CA GLY A 433 -13.37 -17.88 16.13
C GLY A 433 -12.54 -17.07 15.13
N VAL A 434 -13.19 -16.77 14.02
CA VAL A 434 -12.58 -16.10 12.89
C VAL A 434 -12.53 -14.58 13.13
N ARG A 435 -11.37 -14.00 12.83
CA ARG A 435 -11.13 -12.55 12.87
C ARG A 435 -10.74 -12.05 11.49
N SER A 436 -11.11 -10.82 11.19
CA SER A 436 -10.65 -10.06 10.03
C SER A 436 -9.51 -9.15 10.47
N PRO A 437 -8.27 -9.38 10.05
CA PRO A 437 -7.16 -8.51 10.39
C PRO A 437 -7.39 -7.08 9.93
N LEU A 438 -7.06 -6.11 10.78
CA LEU A 438 -6.97 -4.71 10.42
C LEU A 438 -5.51 -4.27 10.39
N GLY A 439 -5.17 -3.34 9.50
CA GLY A 439 -3.82 -2.82 9.35
C GLY A 439 -3.75 -1.30 9.26
N GLY A 440 -2.52 -0.77 9.19
CA GLY A 440 -2.25 0.65 9.03
C GLY A 440 -2.32 1.49 10.30
N GLY A 441 -3.20 1.13 11.24
CA GLY A 441 -3.49 1.92 12.43
C GLY A 441 -4.38 3.13 12.16
N ASN A 442 -5.03 3.67 13.18
CA ASN A 442 -5.85 4.87 13.06
C ASN A 442 -5.15 6.12 13.61
N ALA A 443 -5.82 7.26 13.50
CA ALA A 443 -5.26 8.59 13.70
C ALA A 443 -4.62 8.83 15.08
N ASN A 444 -5.13 8.23 16.16
CA ASN A 444 -4.63 8.48 17.52
C ASN A 444 -3.63 7.43 18.05
N PHE A 445 -3.21 6.48 17.23
CA PHE A 445 -2.32 5.39 17.67
C PHE A 445 -0.83 5.76 17.69
N GLY A 446 -0.47 6.95 17.24
CA GLY A 446 0.90 7.47 17.36
C GLY A 446 1.97 6.47 16.86
N ALA A 447 2.86 6.08 17.76
CA ALA A 447 3.99 5.20 17.43
C ALA A 447 3.60 3.74 17.12
N LEU A 448 2.36 3.33 17.36
CA LEU A 448 1.91 1.97 17.04
C LEU A 448 1.55 1.77 15.57
N VAL A 449 1.31 2.86 14.82
CA VAL A 449 0.89 2.75 13.42
C VAL A 449 2.04 2.34 12.51
N GLY A 450 1.71 1.71 11.39
CA GLY A 450 2.69 1.36 10.36
C GLY A 450 2.13 0.40 9.33
N LEU A 451 2.90 0.12 8.29
CA LEU A 451 2.48 -0.75 7.19
C LEU A 451 2.20 -2.18 7.64
N ALA A 452 2.93 -2.67 8.65
CA ALA A 452 2.71 -3.98 9.27
C ALA A 452 1.79 -3.94 10.49
N CYS A 453 1.35 -2.76 10.94
CA CYS A 453 0.48 -2.66 12.11
C CYS A 453 -0.69 -3.63 12.00
N PHE A 454 -0.94 -4.39 13.08
CA PHE A 454 -1.88 -5.48 13.10
C PHE A 454 -2.85 -5.36 14.28
N ARG A 455 -4.13 -5.54 14.01
CA ARG A 455 -5.17 -5.69 15.02
C ARG A 455 -5.99 -6.94 14.73
N GLY A 456 -5.98 -7.90 15.65
CA GLY A 456 -6.50 -9.26 15.50
C GLY A 456 -7.77 -9.59 16.27
N ASP A 457 -8.46 -8.60 16.87
CA ASP A 457 -9.67 -8.81 17.68
C ASP A 457 -10.98 -8.64 16.91
N CYS A 458 -10.94 -8.06 15.70
CA CYS A 458 -12.13 -7.66 14.97
C CYS A 458 -12.77 -8.83 14.22
N ALA A 459 -14.07 -9.07 14.44
CA ALA A 459 -14.86 -9.94 13.58
C ALA A 459 -15.08 -9.27 12.19
N PRO A 460 -15.32 -10.03 11.12
CA PRO A 460 -15.57 -9.48 9.79
C PRO A 460 -16.75 -8.50 9.69
N SER A 461 -17.68 -8.59 10.64
CA SER A 461 -18.86 -7.72 10.76
C SER A 461 -18.64 -6.48 11.62
N ASN A 462 -17.52 -6.41 12.37
CA ASN A 462 -17.25 -5.22 13.19
C ASN A 462 -17.14 -3.98 12.31
N SER A 463 -17.78 -2.91 12.75
CA SER A 463 -17.85 -1.65 12.04
C SER A 463 -17.55 -0.49 12.98
N TYR A 464 -16.64 0.39 12.58
CA TYR A 464 -16.21 1.53 13.38
C TYR A 464 -16.11 2.78 12.51
N ALA A 465 -16.32 3.96 13.10
CA ALA A 465 -16.13 5.23 12.41
C ALA A 465 -14.67 5.49 11.99
N HIS A 466 -13.74 4.74 12.54
CA HIS A 466 -12.31 4.75 12.21
C HIS A 466 -11.86 3.55 11.34
N LEU A 467 -12.80 2.80 10.75
CA LEU A 467 -12.53 1.65 9.87
C LEU A 467 -13.04 1.92 8.46
N SER A 468 -12.14 1.74 7.49
CA SER A 468 -12.43 1.76 6.05
C SER A 468 -11.70 0.60 5.36
N SER A 469 -11.91 0.44 4.06
CA SER A 469 -11.11 -0.45 3.21
C SER A 469 -10.94 0.20 1.83
N PRO A 470 -9.73 0.30 1.30
CA PRO A 470 -9.51 0.87 -0.03
C PRO A 470 -10.09 -0.06 -1.11
N LEU A 471 -10.63 0.55 -2.17
CA LEU A 471 -10.96 -0.18 -3.39
C LEU A 471 -9.68 -0.77 -3.99
N CYS A 472 -9.70 -2.04 -4.32
CA CYS A 472 -8.57 -2.76 -4.93
C CYS A 472 -8.94 -3.29 -6.31
N GLU A 473 -7.94 -3.38 -7.18
CA GLU A 473 -8.09 -3.96 -8.52
C GLU A 473 -6.83 -4.74 -8.89
N CYS A 474 -6.97 -5.84 -9.64
CA CYS A 474 -5.86 -6.52 -10.30
C CYS A 474 -6.24 -7.07 -11.66
N VAL A 475 -5.26 -7.08 -12.56
CA VAL A 475 -5.35 -7.69 -13.88
C VAL A 475 -4.71 -9.08 -13.82
N GLY A 476 -5.54 -10.11 -13.84
CA GLY A 476 -5.12 -11.49 -13.59
C GLY A 476 -5.18 -11.87 -12.12
N ASP A 477 -4.89 -13.13 -11.83
CA ASP A 477 -4.97 -13.68 -10.48
C ASP A 477 -3.64 -13.57 -9.73
N PHE A 478 -3.70 -13.36 -8.43
CA PHE A 478 -2.56 -13.50 -7.52
C PHE A 478 -2.57 -14.92 -6.94
N ASP A 479 -1.48 -15.67 -7.19
CA ASP A 479 -1.25 -17.00 -6.60
C ASP A 479 -0.40 -16.84 -5.32
N PRO A 480 -0.91 -17.21 -4.14
CA PRO A 480 -0.16 -17.12 -2.89
C PRO A 480 0.90 -18.20 -2.73
N ILE A 481 1.11 -19.07 -3.72
CA ILE A 481 2.12 -20.11 -3.70
C ILE A 481 3.33 -19.68 -4.55
N PRO A 482 4.51 -19.45 -3.92
CA PRO A 482 5.70 -19.08 -4.68
C PRO A 482 6.23 -20.28 -5.48
N ARG A 483 6.90 -19.97 -6.59
CA ARG A 483 7.44 -21.01 -7.49
C ARG A 483 8.86 -20.66 -7.93
N VAL A 484 9.65 -21.71 -8.20
CA VAL A 484 10.90 -21.58 -8.96
C VAL A 484 10.53 -21.57 -10.45
N TYR A 485 10.88 -20.49 -11.14
CA TYR A 485 10.69 -20.37 -12.57
C TYR A 485 11.99 -20.76 -13.29
N THR A 486 11.88 -21.61 -14.31
CA THR A 486 13.00 -21.85 -15.24
C THR A 486 13.13 -20.61 -16.12
N VAL A 487 14.31 -20.01 -16.11
CA VAL A 487 14.67 -18.81 -16.89
C VAL A 487 15.19 -19.21 -18.27
#